data_06d1ad4680cb96f9a229b1e1f8b1a5cc
#
_entry.id   06d1ad4680cb96f9a229b1e1f8b1a5cc
#
_cell.length_a   1.000
_cell.length_b   1.000
_cell.length_c   1.000
_cell.angle_alpha   90.00
_cell.angle_beta   90.00
_cell.angle_gamma   90.00
#
_symmetry.space_group_name_H-M   'P 1'
#
loop_
_entity.id
_entity.type
_entity.pdbx_description
1 polymer ?
#
loop_
_entity_poly.entity_id
_entity_poly.type
_entity_poly.pdbx_seq_one_letter_code
_entity_poly.pdbx_strand_id
1 'polypeptide(L)'
;MPFTLLVYLLQILFFFCLSCSNSDLRNPNTLEQAKIEAIEISQIKKEFMYGMMWLYVDEDNNTFNGWVKESHPNQNLKSLGYLKNGQKQGLWISWYENGERESDIEWDKDQYHGIFRCWFSNGKPKVVGQTQDGEVNGEWKNYYTNGQLNAHSVNEIGKLKSIKVWRDNGGICQESKVEEGDGIFIEYDESGKPIRERIFKEGVEIKESSPERR
;
A
#
# COMPACT_ATOMS: atom_id res chain seq x y z
N MET A 1 39.66 -17.16 29.64
CA MET A 1 38.80 -16.33 28.73
C MET A 1 37.93 -15.46 29.60
N PRO A 2 37.93 -14.14 29.47
CA PRO A 2 37.21 -13.29 30.39
C PRO A 2 35.70 -13.39 30.12
N PHE A 3 34.96 -13.47 31.20
CA PHE A 3 33.49 -13.54 31.29
C PHE A 3 32.77 -12.46 30.46
N THR A 4 33.43 -11.35 30.18
CA THR A 4 32.94 -10.23 29.38
C THR A 4 32.73 -10.56 27.90
N LEU A 5 33.52 -11.44 27.29
CA LEU A 5 33.38 -11.84 25.89
C LEU A 5 32.16 -12.73 25.65
N LEU A 6 31.82 -13.57 26.65
CA LEU A 6 30.64 -14.45 26.58
C LEU A 6 29.34 -13.68 26.67
N VAL A 7 29.30 -12.58 27.44
CA VAL A 7 28.14 -11.71 27.58
C VAL A 7 27.90 -10.92 26.28
N TYR A 8 28.96 -10.43 25.63
CA TYR A 8 28.88 -9.77 24.33
C TYR A 8 28.43 -10.72 23.22
N LEU A 9 28.90 -11.93 23.17
CA LEU A 9 28.48 -12.98 22.24
C LEU A 9 27.01 -13.39 22.46
N LEU A 10 26.57 -13.48 23.73
CA LEU A 10 25.15 -13.74 24.04
C LEU A 10 24.25 -12.57 23.72
N GLN A 11 24.70 -11.33 23.86
CA GLN A 11 23.94 -10.15 23.41
C GLN A 11 23.84 -10.09 21.88
N ILE A 12 24.89 -10.38 21.14
CA ILE A 12 24.87 -10.44 19.67
C ILE A 12 23.97 -11.58 19.18
N LEU A 13 24.00 -12.76 19.81
CA LEU A 13 23.11 -13.89 19.51
C LEU A 13 21.63 -13.59 19.85
N PHE A 14 21.37 -12.79 20.89
CA PHE A 14 20.00 -12.37 21.25
C PHE A 14 19.46 -11.32 20.26
N PHE A 15 20.31 -10.44 19.72
CA PHE A 15 19.93 -9.50 18.66
C PHE A 15 19.64 -10.21 17.33
N PHE A 16 20.37 -11.27 16.98
CA PHE A 16 20.11 -12.03 15.74
C PHE A 16 18.85 -12.90 15.80
N CYS A 17 18.38 -13.29 16.98
CA CYS A 17 17.18 -14.13 17.12
C CYS A 17 15.87 -13.35 17.22
N LEU A 18 15.91 -12.03 17.50
CA LEU A 18 14.73 -11.16 17.57
C LEU A 18 14.32 -10.58 16.22
N SER A 19 15.21 -10.62 15.21
CA SER A 19 14.92 -10.06 13.88
C SER A 19 14.03 -10.93 13.00
N CYS A 20 13.69 -12.14 13.41
CA CYS A 20 12.92 -13.08 12.58
C CYS A 20 11.44 -13.23 12.97
N SER A 21 10.96 -12.64 14.07
CA SER A 21 9.63 -12.97 14.60
C SER A 21 8.61 -11.85 14.70
N ASN A 22 8.96 -10.59 14.41
CA ASN A 22 7.96 -9.52 14.51
C ASN A 22 8.28 -8.31 13.62
N SER A 23 8.05 -8.47 12.32
CA SER A 23 8.16 -7.36 11.34
C SER A 23 6.84 -6.56 11.19
N ASP A 24 5.94 -6.63 12.18
CA ASP A 24 4.67 -5.94 12.13
C ASP A 24 4.80 -4.50 12.64
N LEU A 25 4.82 -3.56 11.72
CA LEU A 25 4.87 -2.11 12.00
C LEU A 25 3.61 -1.57 12.70
N ARG A 26 2.56 -2.36 12.89
CA ARG A 26 1.42 -2.00 13.74
C ARG A 26 1.77 -1.98 15.21
N ASN A 27 2.79 -2.74 15.60
CA ASN A 27 3.34 -2.69 16.95
C ASN A 27 4.21 -1.43 17.11
N PRO A 28 3.89 -0.51 18.06
CA PRO A 28 4.66 0.73 18.25
C PRO A 28 6.15 0.50 18.54
N ASN A 29 6.48 -0.54 19.30
CA ASN A 29 7.88 -0.85 19.61
C ASN A 29 8.64 -1.30 18.36
N THR A 30 8.01 -2.13 17.52
CA THR A 30 8.57 -2.54 16.24
C THR A 30 8.75 -1.34 15.31
N LEU A 31 7.78 -0.43 15.27
CA LEU A 31 7.84 0.78 14.46
C LEU A 31 9.02 1.68 14.88
N GLU A 32 9.19 1.94 16.17
CA GLU A 32 10.30 2.77 16.66
C GLU A 32 11.66 2.08 16.42
N GLN A 33 11.75 0.78 16.64
CA GLN A 33 12.96 0.03 16.35
C GLN A 33 13.31 0.05 14.85
N ALA A 34 12.31 -0.15 13.98
CA ALA A 34 12.49 -0.10 12.54
C ALA A 34 12.97 1.27 12.05
N LYS A 35 12.49 2.37 12.63
CA LYS A 35 12.95 3.74 12.30
C LYS A 35 14.44 3.92 12.62
N ILE A 36 14.93 3.31 13.72
CA ILE A 36 16.34 3.37 14.13
C ILE A 36 17.22 2.51 13.23
N GLU A 37 16.78 1.28 12.93
CA GLU A 37 17.56 0.29 12.18
C GLU A 37 17.54 0.51 10.66
N ALA A 38 16.51 1.21 10.13
CA ALA A 38 16.33 1.38 8.71
C ALA A 38 17.45 2.21 8.06
N ILE A 39 18.01 1.67 6.99
CA ILE A 39 18.90 2.41 6.09
C ILE A 39 18.09 3.14 5.01
N GLU A 40 18.65 4.21 4.45
CA GLU A 40 18.04 4.90 3.31
C GLU A 40 18.02 3.95 2.09
N ILE A 41 16.87 3.80 1.45
CA ILE A 41 16.71 2.90 0.30
C ILE A 41 17.63 3.31 -0.88
N SER A 42 18.02 4.57 -0.94
CA SER A 42 18.99 5.08 -1.92
C SER A 42 20.43 4.59 -1.71
N GLN A 43 20.74 3.99 -0.55
CA GLN A 43 22.05 3.41 -0.24
C GLN A 43 22.20 1.97 -0.76
N ILE A 44 21.11 1.35 -1.19
CA ILE A 44 21.12 0.00 -1.79
C ILE A 44 20.81 0.09 -3.29
N LYS A 45 21.34 -0.85 -4.05
CA LYS A 45 21.10 -0.90 -5.50
C LYS A 45 19.84 -1.67 -5.82
N LYS A 46 19.24 -1.38 -6.98
CA LYS A 46 18.19 -2.19 -7.57
C LYS A 46 18.71 -2.79 -8.87
N GLU A 47 18.89 -4.10 -8.87
CA GLU A 47 19.52 -4.85 -9.97
C GLU A 47 18.52 -5.83 -10.61
N PHE A 48 18.66 -6.04 -11.93
CA PHE A 48 17.86 -7.02 -12.64
C PHE A 48 18.52 -8.39 -12.52
N MET A 49 17.95 -9.24 -11.67
CA MET A 49 18.52 -10.53 -11.29
C MET A 49 17.85 -11.70 -12.01
N TYR A 50 18.66 -12.74 -12.28
CA TYR A 50 18.20 -14.01 -12.87
C TYR A 50 17.46 -13.86 -14.20
N GLY A 51 17.59 -12.71 -14.90
CA GLY A 51 16.89 -12.47 -16.16
C GLY A 51 15.35 -12.34 -16.03
N MET A 52 14.82 -12.17 -14.82
CA MET A 52 13.38 -12.24 -14.55
C MET A 52 12.82 -11.09 -13.72
N MET A 53 13.58 -10.54 -12.76
CA MET A 53 13.04 -9.57 -11.80
C MET A 53 14.06 -8.55 -11.31
N TRP A 54 13.56 -7.40 -10.86
CA TRP A 54 14.33 -6.36 -10.19
C TRP A 54 14.35 -6.61 -8.69
N LEU A 55 15.54 -6.76 -8.10
CA LEU A 55 15.72 -6.96 -6.66
C LEU A 55 16.60 -5.87 -6.05
N TYR A 56 16.36 -5.53 -4.80
CA TYR A 56 17.28 -4.73 -4.03
C TYR A 56 18.44 -5.59 -3.54
N VAL A 57 19.65 -5.12 -3.75
CA VAL A 57 20.90 -5.82 -3.44
C VAL A 57 21.85 -4.92 -2.62
N ASP A 58 22.68 -5.55 -1.80
CA ASP A 58 23.78 -4.88 -1.08
C ASP A 58 24.98 -4.59 -1.99
N GLU A 59 26.06 -4.07 -1.42
CA GLU A 59 27.29 -3.73 -2.14
C GLU A 59 27.97 -4.95 -2.78
N ASP A 60 27.78 -6.14 -2.22
CA ASP A 60 28.31 -7.41 -2.68
C ASP A 60 27.39 -8.13 -3.68
N ASN A 61 26.29 -7.48 -4.11
CA ASN A 61 25.24 -8.00 -4.97
C ASN A 61 24.45 -9.19 -4.36
N ASN A 62 24.42 -9.34 -3.03
CA ASN A 62 23.50 -10.25 -2.39
C ASN A 62 22.14 -9.57 -2.22
N THR A 63 21.05 -10.36 -2.25
CA THR A 63 19.71 -9.83 -2.02
C THR A 63 19.60 -9.23 -0.63
N PHE A 64 19.12 -7.98 -0.54
CA PHE A 64 19.05 -7.26 0.71
C PHE A 64 17.93 -7.79 1.62
N ASN A 65 18.22 -7.89 2.91
CA ASN A 65 17.26 -8.24 3.95
C ASN A 65 17.38 -7.24 5.10
N GLY A 66 16.33 -6.47 5.36
CA GLY A 66 16.37 -5.47 6.44
C GLY A 66 15.32 -4.38 6.29
N TRP A 67 15.29 -3.49 7.28
CA TRP A 67 14.47 -2.30 7.27
C TRP A 67 15.06 -1.26 6.34
N VAL A 68 14.21 -0.66 5.54
CA VAL A 68 14.57 0.45 4.65
C VAL A 68 13.59 1.60 4.82
N LYS A 69 14.10 2.80 4.63
CA LYS A 69 13.31 4.04 4.67
C LYS A 69 13.62 4.93 3.49
N GLU A 70 12.73 5.85 3.23
CA GLU A 70 12.91 6.97 2.33
C GLU A 70 12.54 8.24 3.07
N SER A 71 13.31 9.29 2.87
CA SER A 71 13.09 10.59 3.51
C SER A 71 12.62 11.63 2.51
N HIS A 72 11.76 12.54 2.93
CA HIS A 72 11.41 13.74 2.18
C HIS A 72 12.59 14.74 2.11
N PRO A 73 12.57 15.74 1.22
CA PRO A 73 13.61 16.77 1.15
C PRO A 73 13.81 17.53 2.46
N ASN A 74 12.75 17.68 3.28
CA ASN A 74 12.81 18.28 4.61
C ASN A 74 13.30 17.33 5.72
N GLN A 75 13.79 16.13 5.35
CA GLN A 75 14.29 15.05 6.21
C GLN A 75 13.20 14.35 7.05
N ASN A 76 11.93 14.69 6.91
CA ASN A 76 10.85 13.91 7.50
C ASN A 76 10.77 12.53 6.83
N LEU A 77 10.39 11.52 7.61
CA LEU A 77 10.21 10.17 7.10
C LEU A 77 9.10 10.16 6.04
N LYS A 78 9.41 9.64 4.84
CA LYS A 78 8.47 9.49 3.72
C LYS A 78 7.90 8.08 3.64
N SER A 79 8.76 7.07 3.78
CA SER A 79 8.31 5.67 3.81
C SER A 79 9.21 4.81 4.68
N LEU A 80 8.64 3.72 5.20
CA LEU A 80 9.33 2.71 6.01
C LEU A 80 8.74 1.34 5.71
N GLY A 81 9.60 0.34 5.52
CA GLY A 81 9.17 -1.03 5.28
C GLY A 81 10.34 -2.01 5.36
N TYR A 82 10.00 -3.28 5.26
CA TYR A 82 10.99 -4.37 5.29
C TYR A 82 11.20 -4.95 3.89
N LEU A 83 12.45 -5.17 3.53
CA LEU A 83 12.84 -5.97 2.37
C LEU A 83 13.24 -7.36 2.83
N LYS A 84 12.73 -8.38 2.15
CA LYS A 84 13.10 -9.77 2.32
C LYS A 84 13.52 -10.34 0.97
N ASN A 85 14.74 -10.84 0.89
CA ASN A 85 15.33 -11.32 -0.36
C ASN A 85 15.25 -10.27 -1.50
N GLY A 86 15.47 -9.01 -1.15
CA GLY A 86 15.44 -7.89 -2.10
C GLY A 86 14.04 -7.44 -2.54
N GLN A 87 12.98 -7.96 -1.94
CA GLN A 87 11.59 -7.65 -2.28
C GLN A 87 10.82 -7.07 -1.08
N LYS A 88 9.83 -6.23 -1.36
CA LYS A 88 8.94 -5.70 -0.31
C LYS A 88 8.16 -6.82 0.36
N GLN A 89 8.15 -6.79 1.70
CA GLN A 89 7.49 -7.77 2.53
C GLN A 89 6.80 -7.13 3.74
N GLY A 90 5.59 -7.60 4.09
CA GLY A 90 4.84 -7.12 5.25
C GLY A 90 4.29 -5.72 5.09
N LEU A 91 4.00 -5.06 6.20
CA LEU A 91 3.42 -3.71 6.20
C LEU A 91 4.46 -2.66 5.83
N TRP A 92 4.15 -1.86 4.82
CA TRP A 92 4.84 -0.64 4.44
C TRP A 92 3.97 0.55 4.79
N ILE A 93 4.59 1.56 5.40
CA ILE A 93 3.95 2.77 5.85
C ILE A 93 4.54 3.94 5.09
N SER A 94 3.68 4.87 4.62
CA SER A 94 4.14 6.15 4.11
C SER A 94 3.51 7.34 4.84
N TRP A 95 4.17 8.47 4.76
CA TRP A 95 3.77 9.74 5.35
C TRP A 95 3.93 10.86 4.33
N TYR A 96 3.03 11.82 4.40
CA TYR A 96 3.16 13.09 3.71
C TYR A 96 4.31 13.93 4.28
N GLU A 97 4.75 14.94 3.55
CA GLU A 97 5.79 15.86 4.00
C GLU A 97 5.43 16.63 5.29
N ASN A 98 4.12 16.82 5.57
CA ASN A 98 3.63 17.39 6.81
C ASN A 98 3.62 16.42 8.01
N GLY A 99 4.05 15.15 7.80
CA GLY A 99 4.11 14.11 8.83
C GLY A 99 2.82 13.32 9.03
N GLU A 100 1.72 13.70 8.37
CA GLU A 100 0.47 12.93 8.41
C GLU A 100 0.61 11.62 7.66
N ARG A 101 -0.12 10.59 8.11
CA ARG A 101 -0.14 9.27 7.48
C ARG A 101 -0.67 9.37 6.05
N GLU A 102 0.05 8.79 5.09
CA GLU A 102 -0.36 8.73 3.70
C GLU A 102 -0.88 7.34 3.33
N SER A 103 -0.16 6.28 3.72
CA SER A 103 -0.61 4.92 3.42
C SER A 103 -0.12 3.87 4.41
N ASP A 104 -0.92 2.79 4.51
CA ASP A 104 -0.60 1.49 5.11
C ASP A 104 -0.90 0.43 4.06
N ILE A 105 0.13 -0.20 3.53
CA ILE A 105 -0.03 -1.18 2.46
C ILE A 105 0.77 -2.42 2.79
N GLU A 106 0.11 -3.58 2.78
CA GLU A 106 0.78 -4.86 2.96
C GLU A 106 1.26 -5.43 1.63
N TRP A 107 2.45 -6.02 1.68
CA TRP A 107 3.16 -6.58 0.54
C TRP A 107 3.60 -8.02 0.80
N ASP A 108 3.52 -8.86 -0.22
CA ASP A 108 4.21 -10.13 -0.29
C ASP A 108 4.98 -10.20 -1.62
N LYS A 109 6.33 -10.29 -1.53
CA LYS A 109 7.22 -10.39 -2.70
C LYS A 109 6.96 -9.33 -3.78
N ASP A 110 6.93 -8.05 -3.40
CA ASP A 110 6.64 -6.90 -4.27
C ASP A 110 5.20 -6.84 -4.83
N GLN A 111 4.30 -7.73 -4.41
CA GLN A 111 2.88 -7.67 -4.76
C GLN A 111 2.05 -7.16 -3.59
N TYR A 112 1.01 -6.41 -3.87
CA TYR A 112 0.03 -6.03 -2.85
C TYR A 112 -0.69 -7.26 -2.32
N HIS A 113 -0.65 -7.48 -1.01
CA HIS A 113 -1.27 -8.64 -0.39
C HIS A 113 -1.70 -8.34 1.04
N GLY A 114 -3.00 -8.21 1.28
CA GLY A 114 -3.57 -7.86 2.56
C GLY A 114 -4.13 -6.46 2.61
N ILE A 115 -3.86 -5.71 3.68
CA ILE A 115 -4.42 -4.39 3.93
C ILE A 115 -3.93 -3.38 2.90
N PHE A 116 -4.88 -2.57 2.40
CA PHE A 116 -4.62 -1.40 1.58
C PHE A 116 -5.40 -0.21 2.13
N ARG A 117 -4.71 0.75 2.73
CA ARG A 117 -5.30 1.97 3.29
C ARG A 117 -4.51 3.18 2.86
N CYS A 118 -5.21 4.20 2.40
CA CYS A 118 -4.62 5.50 2.12
C CYS A 118 -5.45 6.60 2.78
N TRP A 119 -4.80 7.70 3.09
CA TRP A 119 -5.42 8.89 3.67
C TRP A 119 -5.09 10.10 2.79
N PHE A 120 -5.90 11.13 2.88
CA PHE A 120 -5.59 12.46 2.37
C PHE A 120 -4.63 13.17 3.34
N SER A 121 -3.95 14.22 2.87
CA SER A 121 -3.05 15.04 3.68
C SER A 121 -3.73 15.79 4.83
N ASN A 122 -5.06 15.81 4.87
CA ASN A 122 -5.87 16.31 5.97
C ASN A 122 -6.24 15.22 7.01
N GLY A 123 -5.64 14.02 6.90
CA GLY A 123 -5.83 12.88 7.80
C GLY A 123 -7.13 12.08 7.59
N LYS A 124 -8.02 12.51 6.68
CA LYS A 124 -9.25 11.75 6.37
C LYS A 124 -8.94 10.54 5.49
N PRO A 125 -9.70 9.43 5.63
CA PRO A 125 -9.55 8.28 4.75
C PRO A 125 -9.72 8.66 3.28
N LYS A 126 -8.91 8.08 2.40
CA LYS A 126 -9.00 8.21 0.95
C LYS A 126 -9.43 6.89 0.30
N VAL A 127 -8.77 5.80 0.71
CA VAL A 127 -9.06 4.45 0.22
C VAL A 127 -8.91 3.47 1.37
N VAL A 128 -9.83 2.51 1.47
CA VAL A 128 -9.76 1.38 2.40
C VAL A 128 -10.20 0.12 1.68
N GLY A 129 -9.34 -0.89 1.65
CA GLY A 129 -9.65 -2.17 1.03
C GLY A 129 -8.64 -3.26 1.38
N GLN A 130 -8.74 -4.34 0.66
CA GLN A 130 -7.81 -5.46 0.72
C GLN A 130 -7.38 -5.88 -0.68
N THR A 131 -6.19 -6.42 -0.77
CA THR A 131 -5.62 -6.96 -1.99
C THR A 131 -5.17 -8.39 -1.77
N GLN A 132 -5.15 -9.17 -2.83
CA GLN A 132 -4.61 -10.52 -2.86
C GLN A 132 -3.84 -10.69 -4.16
N ASP A 133 -2.57 -11.08 -4.07
CA ASP A 133 -1.70 -11.36 -5.22
C ASP A 133 -1.66 -10.23 -6.26
N GLY A 134 -1.64 -8.99 -5.77
CA GLY A 134 -1.63 -7.77 -6.58
C GLY A 134 -3.01 -7.24 -6.97
N GLU A 135 -4.07 -8.03 -6.82
CA GLU A 135 -5.42 -7.71 -7.26
C GLU A 135 -6.32 -7.23 -6.10
N VAL A 136 -7.26 -6.35 -6.39
CA VAL A 136 -8.29 -5.94 -5.43
C VAL A 136 -9.17 -7.13 -5.06
N ASN A 137 -9.47 -7.29 -3.76
CA ASN A 137 -10.26 -8.41 -3.27
C ASN A 137 -11.15 -7.98 -2.09
N GLY A 138 -12.40 -8.46 -2.05
CA GLY A 138 -13.37 -8.10 -1.02
C GLY A 138 -13.92 -6.69 -1.16
N GLU A 139 -14.29 -6.09 -0.03
CA GLU A 139 -14.83 -4.73 0.02
C GLU A 139 -13.74 -3.69 -0.21
N TRP A 140 -14.07 -2.68 -1.02
CA TRP A 140 -13.20 -1.55 -1.34
C TRP A 140 -13.98 -0.25 -1.26
N LYS A 141 -13.51 0.71 -0.46
CA LYS A 141 -14.17 1.98 -0.19
C LYS A 141 -13.27 3.13 -0.58
N ASN A 142 -13.79 4.05 -1.38
CA ASN A 142 -13.16 5.31 -1.73
C ASN A 142 -13.92 6.47 -1.10
N TYR A 143 -13.22 7.51 -0.71
CA TYR A 143 -13.79 8.67 -0.02
C TYR A 143 -13.40 9.96 -0.72
N TYR A 144 -14.22 10.98 -0.60
CA TYR A 144 -13.90 12.35 -0.96
C TYR A 144 -13.01 13.01 0.10
N THR A 145 -12.35 14.11 -0.24
CA THR A 145 -11.50 14.90 0.69
C THR A 145 -12.28 15.47 1.88
N ASN A 146 -13.62 15.66 1.73
CA ASN A 146 -14.51 16.02 2.82
C ASN A 146 -14.80 14.85 3.78
N GLY A 147 -14.39 13.61 3.45
CA GLY A 147 -14.56 12.38 4.23
C GLY A 147 -15.84 11.63 3.95
N GLN A 148 -16.69 12.09 3.02
CA GLN A 148 -17.86 11.36 2.59
C GLN A 148 -17.48 10.19 1.67
N LEU A 149 -18.26 9.12 1.72
CA LEU A 149 -18.09 7.95 0.86
C LEU A 149 -18.32 8.36 -0.60
N ASN A 150 -17.35 8.06 -1.46
CA ASN A 150 -17.43 8.26 -2.90
C ASN A 150 -17.92 6.99 -3.60
N ALA A 151 -17.27 5.86 -3.32
CA ALA A 151 -17.64 4.58 -3.90
C ALA A 151 -17.42 3.44 -2.91
N HIS A 152 -18.29 2.43 -2.98
CA HIS A 152 -18.16 1.17 -2.29
C HIS A 152 -18.35 0.04 -3.30
N SER A 153 -17.29 -0.72 -3.53
CA SER A 153 -17.31 -1.88 -4.40
C SER A 153 -17.04 -3.17 -3.66
N VAL A 154 -17.54 -4.26 -4.21
CA VAL A 154 -17.17 -5.63 -3.85
C VAL A 154 -16.46 -6.24 -5.04
N ASN A 155 -15.28 -6.80 -4.78
CA ASN A 155 -14.41 -7.37 -5.79
C ASN A 155 -14.05 -8.81 -5.44
N GLU A 156 -13.79 -9.62 -6.44
CA GLU A 156 -13.28 -10.98 -6.28
C GLU A 156 -12.06 -11.14 -7.19
N ILE A 157 -10.88 -11.10 -6.60
CA ILE A 157 -9.57 -11.24 -7.27
C ILE A 157 -9.55 -10.45 -8.61
N GLY A 158 -9.55 -9.11 -8.50
CA GLY A 158 -9.52 -8.19 -9.62
C GLY A 158 -10.84 -7.98 -10.38
N LYS A 159 -11.85 -8.83 -10.17
CA LYS A 159 -13.14 -8.71 -10.86
C LYS A 159 -14.14 -7.92 -10.03
N LEU A 160 -14.70 -6.87 -10.60
CA LEU A 160 -15.75 -6.07 -9.96
C LEU A 160 -17.07 -6.84 -9.94
N LYS A 161 -17.61 -7.10 -8.75
CA LYS A 161 -18.92 -7.77 -8.57
C LYS A 161 -20.06 -6.78 -8.43
N SER A 162 -19.86 -5.74 -7.64
CA SER A 162 -20.84 -4.68 -7.47
C SER A 162 -20.17 -3.38 -7.11
N ILE A 163 -20.82 -2.26 -7.41
CA ILE A 163 -20.42 -0.93 -6.97
C ILE A 163 -21.63 -0.06 -6.68
N LYS A 164 -21.52 0.76 -5.63
CA LYS A 164 -22.40 1.89 -5.34
C LYS A 164 -21.56 3.15 -5.28
N VAL A 165 -22.07 4.22 -5.87
CA VAL A 165 -21.38 5.50 -5.97
C VAL A 165 -22.23 6.59 -5.35
N TRP A 166 -21.60 7.51 -4.66
CA TRP A 166 -22.21 8.69 -4.05
C TRP A 166 -21.52 9.95 -4.59
N ARG A 167 -22.28 11.03 -4.69
CA ARG A 167 -21.76 12.37 -4.94
C ARG A 167 -21.15 12.95 -3.66
N ASP A 168 -20.37 14.00 -3.80
CA ASP A 168 -19.71 14.72 -2.69
C ASP A 168 -20.69 15.28 -1.63
N ASN A 169 -21.95 15.49 -2.01
CA ASN A 169 -23.04 15.89 -1.11
C ASN A 169 -23.76 14.71 -0.44
N GLY A 170 -23.29 13.45 -0.64
CA GLY A 170 -23.85 12.23 -0.09
C GLY A 170 -25.03 11.64 -0.85
N GLY A 171 -25.47 12.26 -1.95
CA GLY A 171 -26.53 11.72 -2.80
C GLY A 171 -26.05 10.50 -3.59
N ILE A 172 -26.86 9.43 -3.67
CA ILE A 172 -26.54 8.23 -4.45
C ILE A 172 -26.60 8.55 -5.94
N CYS A 173 -25.60 8.08 -6.68
CA CYS A 173 -25.54 8.16 -8.13
C CYS A 173 -26.21 6.93 -8.74
N GLN A 174 -27.45 7.07 -9.17
CA GLN A 174 -28.25 5.94 -9.68
C GLN A 174 -27.79 5.48 -11.07
N GLU A 175 -27.15 6.35 -11.83
CA GLU A 175 -26.60 6.07 -13.17
C GLU A 175 -25.35 5.18 -13.09
N SER A 176 -24.70 5.13 -11.93
CA SER A 176 -23.50 4.34 -11.67
C SER A 176 -23.88 3.08 -10.91
N LYS A 177 -24.07 1.98 -11.65
CA LYS A 177 -24.54 0.71 -11.10
C LYS A 177 -23.86 -0.45 -11.81
N VAL A 178 -23.17 -1.27 -11.04
CA VAL A 178 -22.69 -2.59 -11.45
C VAL A 178 -23.24 -3.61 -10.45
N GLU A 179 -23.90 -4.64 -10.95
CA GLU A 179 -24.45 -5.76 -10.18
C GLU A 179 -24.04 -7.07 -10.83
N GLU A 180 -23.61 -8.05 -10.06
CA GLU A 180 -23.12 -9.35 -10.54
C GLU A 180 -22.01 -9.26 -11.61
N GLY A 181 -21.29 -8.13 -11.60
CA GLY A 181 -20.22 -7.86 -12.55
C GLY A 181 -20.63 -7.14 -13.84
N ASP A 182 -21.90 -6.87 -14.05
CA ASP A 182 -22.43 -6.21 -15.24
C ASP A 182 -22.97 -4.82 -14.93
N GLY A 183 -22.63 -3.84 -15.76
CA GLY A 183 -23.16 -2.49 -15.63
C GLY A 183 -22.20 -1.37 -15.96
N ILE A 184 -22.54 -0.18 -15.46
CA ILE A 184 -21.83 1.07 -15.71
C ILE A 184 -21.29 1.64 -14.40
N PHE A 185 -20.02 2.03 -14.41
CA PHE A 185 -19.40 2.79 -13.34
C PHE A 185 -19.01 4.18 -13.85
N ILE A 186 -19.58 5.22 -13.25
CA ILE A 186 -19.25 6.62 -13.55
C ILE A 186 -18.37 7.14 -12.40
N GLU A 187 -17.17 7.57 -12.75
CA GLU A 187 -16.27 8.26 -11.84
C GLU A 187 -16.57 9.75 -11.84
N TYR A 188 -16.53 10.36 -10.66
CA TYR A 188 -16.76 11.79 -10.45
C TYR A 188 -15.52 12.44 -9.85
N ASP A 189 -15.23 13.69 -10.27
CA ASP A 189 -14.22 14.51 -9.60
C ASP A 189 -14.73 15.06 -8.26
N GLU A 190 -13.87 15.81 -7.56
CA GLU A 190 -14.19 16.40 -6.24
C GLU A 190 -15.33 17.42 -6.30
N SER A 191 -15.65 17.97 -7.49
CA SER A 191 -16.78 18.89 -7.72
C SER A 191 -18.09 18.18 -8.03
N GLY A 192 -18.09 16.83 -8.10
CA GLY A 192 -19.24 16.03 -8.48
C GLY A 192 -19.50 15.98 -9.99
N LYS A 193 -18.53 16.40 -10.82
CA LYS A 193 -18.62 16.31 -12.27
C LYS A 193 -18.16 14.93 -12.75
N PRO A 194 -18.91 14.26 -13.63
CA PRO A 194 -18.47 13.00 -14.21
C PRO A 194 -17.23 13.21 -15.08
N ILE A 195 -16.20 12.40 -14.82
CA ILE A 195 -14.90 12.46 -15.52
C ILE A 195 -14.65 11.25 -16.41
N ARG A 196 -15.26 10.11 -16.06
CA ARG A 196 -15.04 8.85 -16.76
C ARG A 196 -16.25 7.94 -16.65
N GLU A 197 -16.58 7.25 -17.73
CA GLU A 197 -17.58 6.19 -17.76
C GLU A 197 -16.88 4.88 -18.13
N ARG A 198 -17.10 3.82 -17.34
CA ARG A 198 -16.53 2.50 -17.52
C ARG A 198 -17.64 1.47 -17.59
N ILE A 199 -17.62 0.60 -18.59
CA ILE A 199 -18.61 -0.45 -18.78
C ILE A 199 -18.00 -1.79 -18.40
N PHE A 200 -18.67 -2.52 -17.53
CA PHE A 200 -18.23 -3.82 -17.03
C PHE A 200 -19.14 -4.92 -17.55
N LYS A 201 -18.51 -6.07 -17.86
CA LYS A 201 -19.17 -7.34 -18.13
C LYS A 201 -18.43 -8.48 -17.48
N GLU A 202 -19.17 -9.33 -16.75
CA GLU A 202 -18.60 -10.44 -15.96
C GLU A 202 -17.46 -9.99 -15.02
N GLY A 203 -17.58 -8.77 -14.50
CA GLY A 203 -16.61 -8.14 -13.60
C GLY A 203 -15.36 -7.58 -14.28
N VAL A 204 -15.29 -7.63 -15.61
CA VAL A 204 -14.16 -7.12 -16.41
C VAL A 204 -14.59 -5.86 -17.16
N GLU A 205 -13.72 -4.84 -17.15
CA GLU A 205 -13.94 -3.64 -17.93
C GLU A 205 -13.79 -3.93 -19.42
N ILE A 206 -14.85 -3.64 -20.18
CA ILE A 206 -14.89 -3.89 -21.64
C ILE A 206 -14.84 -2.60 -22.46
N LYS A 207 -15.13 -1.45 -21.84
CA LYS A 207 -15.10 -0.15 -22.52
C LYS A 207 -14.87 0.97 -21.51
N GLU A 208 -14.02 1.93 -21.90
CA GLU A 208 -13.85 3.22 -21.25
C GLU A 208 -14.24 4.34 -22.23
N SER A 209 -14.98 5.34 -21.78
CA SER A 209 -15.27 6.55 -22.54
C SER A 209 -15.22 7.79 -21.65
N SER A 210 -14.76 8.90 -22.21
CA SER A 210 -15.03 10.20 -21.57
C SER A 210 -16.52 10.46 -21.67
N PRO A 211 -17.21 10.92 -20.61
CA PRO A 211 -18.60 11.29 -20.70
C PRO A 211 -18.72 12.42 -21.70
N GLU A 212 -19.47 12.18 -22.76
CA GLU A 212 -19.80 13.25 -23.72
C GLU A 212 -20.51 14.39 -22.97
N ARG A 213 -20.13 15.62 -23.30
CA ARG A 213 -20.79 16.80 -22.75
C ARG A 213 -22.24 16.80 -23.26
N ARG A 214 -23.15 16.36 -22.42
CA ARG A 214 -24.59 16.54 -22.61
C ARG A 214 -25.05 17.84 -21.98
#